data_0afbb36fa4a4ff8b11244424bcfdb622
#
_entry.id   0afbb36fa4a4ff8b11244424bcfdb622
#
_cell.length_a   1.000
_cell.length_b   1.000
_cell.length_c   1.000
_cell.angle_alpha   90.00
_cell.angle_beta   90.00
_cell.angle_gamma   90.00
#
_symmetry.space_group_name_H-M   'P 1'
#
loop_
_entity.id
_entity.type
_entity.pdbx_description
1 polymer ?
#
loop_
_entity_poly.entity_id
_entity_poly.type
_entity_poly.pdbx_seq_one_letter_code
_entity_poly.pdbx_strand_id
1 'polypeptide(L)'
;SFEVKRGTTLAIVGPNGAGKTMLFRTLLNLAPYSGKIEWAGRVKIGYVPQRLSVSDIPISVKEFLSFKSTSNIGDCLSSVGLDSDEMLNKSLGVLSGGQLQRVLIAWAIIDNPNVLLFDEPTTGVDLDSEEAIYKMLSELKEKSEITILLISHDIHIVRDYSDYMLSINKCKTFFGESKAIMDPDLQRIIYGEAVCMA
;
A
#
# COMPACT_ATOMS: atom_id res chain seq x y z
N SER A 1 1.90 -19.55 -9.25
CA SER A 1 1.00 -19.40 -8.09
C SER A 1 1.82 -19.00 -6.88
N PHE A 2 1.26 -18.24 -5.95
CA PHE A 2 1.87 -17.87 -4.68
C PHE A 2 0.77 -17.76 -3.61
N GLU A 3 1.17 -17.80 -2.35
CA GLU A 3 0.29 -17.68 -1.18
C GLU A 3 0.83 -16.60 -0.25
N VAL A 4 -0.06 -15.76 0.30
CA VAL A 4 0.27 -14.71 1.26
C VAL A 4 -0.30 -15.11 2.62
N LYS A 5 0.56 -15.23 3.61
CA LYS A 5 0.16 -15.57 4.97
C LYS A 5 -0.52 -14.39 5.65
N ARG A 6 -1.51 -14.67 6.48
CA ARG A 6 -2.19 -13.66 7.28
C ARG A 6 -1.19 -12.95 8.21
N GLY A 7 -1.35 -11.65 8.39
CA GLY A 7 -0.50 -10.84 9.26
C GLY A 7 0.92 -10.58 8.71
N THR A 8 1.17 -10.89 7.42
CA THR A 8 2.46 -10.61 6.79
C THR A 8 2.38 -9.45 5.81
N THR A 9 3.54 -8.87 5.50
CA THR A 9 3.69 -7.86 4.46
C THR A 9 4.32 -8.50 3.22
N LEU A 10 3.61 -8.42 2.09
CA LEU A 10 4.10 -8.79 0.76
C LEU A 10 4.46 -7.53 -0.03
N ALA A 11 5.73 -7.35 -0.37
CA ALA A 11 6.13 -6.35 -1.35
C ALA A 11 5.94 -6.86 -2.78
N ILE A 12 5.41 -6.01 -3.64
CA ILE A 12 5.25 -6.29 -5.07
C ILE A 12 6.20 -5.35 -5.82
N VAL A 13 7.18 -5.92 -6.49
CA VAL A 13 8.27 -5.21 -7.16
C VAL A 13 8.31 -5.51 -8.65
N GLY A 14 8.97 -4.65 -9.41
CA GLY A 14 9.16 -4.83 -10.85
C GLY A 14 9.13 -3.51 -11.60
N PRO A 15 9.49 -3.51 -12.89
CA PRO A 15 9.57 -2.30 -13.70
C PRO A 15 8.21 -1.62 -13.89
N ASN A 16 8.23 -0.37 -14.33
CA ASN A 16 7.02 0.35 -14.69
C ASN A 16 6.30 -0.37 -15.85
N GLY A 17 4.98 -0.45 -15.77
CA GLY A 17 4.18 -1.16 -16.76
C GLY A 17 4.19 -2.70 -16.65
N ALA A 18 4.83 -3.27 -15.62
CA ALA A 18 4.84 -4.73 -15.42
C ALA A 18 3.47 -5.32 -14.98
N GLY A 19 2.52 -4.47 -14.58
CA GLY A 19 1.19 -4.92 -14.17
C GLY A 19 0.94 -4.92 -12.66
N LYS A 20 1.82 -4.31 -11.85
CA LYS A 20 1.68 -4.26 -10.38
C LYS A 20 0.32 -3.68 -9.93
N THR A 21 -0.02 -2.48 -10.37
CA THR A 21 -1.33 -1.85 -10.10
C THR A 21 -2.49 -2.66 -10.70
N MET A 22 -2.28 -3.34 -11.84
CA MET A 22 -3.29 -4.21 -12.42
C MET A 22 -3.61 -5.41 -11.52
N LEU A 23 -2.59 -5.99 -10.85
CA LEU A 23 -2.80 -7.02 -9.84
C LEU A 23 -3.70 -6.49 -8.70
N PHE A 24 -3.48 -5.27 -8.20
CA PHE A 24 -4.36 -4.68 -7.18
C PHE A 24 -5.79 -4.47 -7.69
N ARG A 25 -5.95 -3.97 -8.91
CA ARG A 25 -7.27 -3.84 -9.51
C ARG A 25 -7.98 -5.18 -9.64
N THR A 26 -7.25 -6.24 -9.93
CA THR A 26 -7.77 -7.62 -9.98
C THR A 26 -8.22 -8.09 -8.60
N LEU A 27 -7.41 -7.89 -7.56
CA LEU A 27 -7.76 -8.23 -6.17
C LEU A 27 -8.98 -7.45 -5.66
N LEU A 28 -9.18 -6.23 -6.14
CA LEU A 28 -10.33 -5.37 -5.86
C LEU A 28 -11.56 -5.71 -6.74
N ASN A 29 -11.45 -6.71 -7.62
CA ASN A 29 -12.48 -7.08 -8.61
C ASN A 29 -12.83 -5.94 -9.58
N LEU A 30 -11.86 -5.07 -9.89
CA LEU A 30 -11.99 -3.94 -10.80
C LEU A 30 -11.39 -4.21 -12.19
N ALA A 31 -10.78 -5.38 -12.39
CA ALA A 31 -10.20 -5.80 -13.67
C ALA A 31 -10.45 -7.28 -13.92
N PRO A 32 -10.71 -7.68 -15.17
CA PRO A 32 -10.87 -9.09 -15.53
C PRO A 32 -9.54 -9.84 -15.38
N TYR A 33 -9.62 -11.13 -15.05
CA TYR A 33 -8.45 -12.00 -14.93
C TYR A 33 -8.79 -13.44 -15.33
N SER A 34 -7.76 -14.22 -15.57
CA SER A 34 -7.85 -15.66 -15.74
C SER A 34 -7.11 -16.36 -14.61
N GLY A 35 -7.59 -17.52 -14.17
CA GLY A 35 -7.06 -18.25 -13.04
C GLY A 35 -7.94 -18.15 -11.81
N LYS A 36 -7.35 -18.30 -10.61
CA LYS A 36 -8.10 -18.39 -9.35
C LYS A 36 -7.47 -17.49 -8.29
N ILE A 37 -8.34 -16.74 -7.60
CA ILE A 37 -8.01 -16.02 -6.37
C ILE A 37 -8.84 -16.65 -5.26
N GLU A 38 -8.17 -17.10 -4.20
CA GLU A 38 -8.79 -17.72 -3.05
C GLU A 38 -8.47 -16.91 -1.79
N TRP A 39 -9.49 -16.66 -0.99
CA TRP A 39 -9.34 -15.98 0.28
C TRP A 39 -9.59 -16.96 1.42
N ALA A 40 -8.70 -16.98 2.42
CA ALA A 40 -8.80 -17.85 3.59
C ALA A 40 -9.87 -17.39 4.59
N GLY A 41 -11.01 -16.87 4.10
CA GLY A 41 -12.13 -16.42 4.91
C GLY A 41 -12.73 -15.12 4.40
N ARG A 42 -13.49 -14.42 5.27
CA ARG A 42 -14.08 -13.13 4.92
C ARG A 42 -13.00 -12.06 4.85
N VAL A 43 -12.85 -11.45 3.68
CA VAL A 43 -11.86 -10.40 3.43
C VAL A 43 -12.55 -9.04 3.35
N LYS A 44 -11.97 -8.07 4.05
CA LYS A 44 -12.29 -6.65 3.97
C LYS A 44 -11.02 -5.91 3.57
N ILE A 45 -11.03 -5.29 2.40
CA ILE A 45 -9.84 -4.67 1.80
C ILE A 45 -9.89 -3.17 2.01
N GLY A 46 -8.82 -2.60 2.58
CA GLY A 46 -8.50 -1.19 2.49
C GLY A 46 -7.55 -0.94 1.31
N TYR A 47 -7.71 0.15 0.58
CA TYR A 47 -6.87 0.48 -0.55
C TYR A 47 -6.39 1.93 -0.49
N VAL A 48 -5.10 2.12 -0.64
CA VAL A 48 -4.45 3.43 -0.76
C VAL A 48 -3.85 3.53 -2.16
N PRO A 49 -4.39 4.37 -3.03
CA PRO A 49 -3.92 4.54 -4.40
C PRO A 49 -2.63 5.35 -4.46
N GLN A 50 -1.85 5.18 -5.52
CA GLN A 50 -0.59 5.88 -5.77
C GLN A 50 -0.74 7.40 -5.78
N ARG A 51 -1.82 7.91 -6.34
CA ARG A 51 -2.11 9.35 -6.42
C ARG A 51 -3.60 9.60 -6.23
N LEU A 52 -3.89 10.56 -5.40
CA LEU A 52 -5.21 11.18 -5.32
C LEU A 52 -5.04 12.70 -5.53
N SER A 53 -5.55 13.23 -6.62
CA SER A 53 -5.58 14.67 -6.84
C SER A 53 -6.75 15.25 -6.05
N VAL A 54 -6.45 16.01 -4.99
CA VAL A 54 -7.46 16.61 -4.09
C VAL A 54 -7.38 18.14 -4.05
N SER A 55 -6.43 18.74 -4.79
CA SER A 55 -6.14 20.17 -4.74
C SER A 55 -7.36 21.06 -4.98
N ASP A 56 -8.31 20.59 -5.80
CA ASP A 56 -9.50 21.36 -6.20
C ASP A 56 -10.79 20.91 -5.49
N ILE A 57 -10.66 19.98 -4.51
CA ILE A 57 -11.82 19.45 -3.79
C ILE A 57 -11.97 20.23 -2.47
N PRO A 58 -12.99 21.10 -2.32
CA PRO A 58 -13.16 21.93 -1.12
C PRO A 58 -13.86 21.16 0.00
N ILE A 59 -13.30 20.01 0.40
CA ILE A 59 -13.80 19.19 1.51
C ILE A 59 -12.77 19.13 2.63
N SER A 60 -13.26 19.10 3.86
CA SER A 60 -12.43 18.90 5.06
C SER A 60 -12.05 17.43 5.24
N VAL A 61 -11.00 17.18 6.03
CA VAL A 61 -10.61 15.82 6.44
C VAL A 61 -11.77 15.09 7.10
N LYS A 62 -12.54 15.78 7.96
CA LYS A 62 -13.74 15.22 8.62
C LYS A 62 -14.78 14.77 7.60
N GLU A 63 -15.14 15.63 6.68
CA GLU A 63 -16.12 15.30 5.62
C GLU A 63 -15.64 14.12 4.78
N PHE A 64 -14.39 14.15 4.35
CA PHE A 64 -13.79 13.07 3.58
C PHE A 64 -13.88 11.72 4.31
N LEU A 65 -13.42 11.64 5.56
CA LEU A 65 -13.48 10.40 6.33
C LEU A 65 -14.93 9.96 6.63
N SER A 66 -15.86 10.94 6.78
CA SER A 66 -17.27 10.68 7.04
C SER A 66 -18.01 10.01 5.89
N PHE A 67 -17.52 10.08 4.65
CA PHE A 67 -18.09 9.31 3.52
C PHE A 67 -17.99 7.79 3.75
N LYS A 68 -17.06 7.35 4.58
CA LYS A 68 -16.84 5.92 4.85
C LYS A 68 -17.33 5.50 6.22
N SER A 69 -17.10 6.32 7.24
CA SER A 69 -17.55 6.09 8.61
C SER A 69 -17.67 7.40 9.37
N THR A 70 -18.71 7.56 10.16
CA THR A 70 -18.88 8.71 11.06
C THR A 70 -18.39 8.43 12.49
N SER A 71 -18.08 7.20 12.80
CA SER A 71 -17.55 6.77 14.09
C SER A 71 -16.02 6.62 14.05
N ASN A 72 -15.39 6.89 15.20
CA ASN A 72 -13.95 6.64 15.41
C ASN A 72 -12.98 7.41 14.50
N ILE A 73 -13.42 8.53 13.89
CA ILE A 73 -12.56 9.33 13.00
C ILE A 73 -11.34 9.87 13.77
N GLY A 74 -11.52 10.37 14.99
CA GLY A 74 -10.43 10.89 15.83
C GLY A 74 -9.40 9.82 16.17
N ASP A 75 -9.86 8.65 16.63
CA ASP A 75 -8.98 7.52 16.96
C ASP A 75 -8.21 7.04 15.73
N CYS A 76 -8.89 7.04 14.58
CA CYS A 76 -8.29 6.64 13.31
C CYS A 76 -7.19 7.62 12.88
N LEU A 77 -7.40 8.94 12.98
CA LEU A 77 -6.38 9.96 12.73
C LEU A 77 -5.21 9.82 13.70
N SER A 78 -5.49 9.62 14.98
CA SER A 78 -4.46 9.40 15.99
C SER A 78 -3.62 8.16 15.71
N SER A 79 -4.23 7.08 15.22
CA SER A 79 -3.51 5.83 14.87
C SER A 79 -2.55 5.99 13.70
N VAL A 80 -2.73 6.99 12.85
CA VAL A 80 -1.81 7.35 11.76
C VAL A 80 -0.91 8.53 12.12
N GLY A 81 -0.84 8.90 13.40
CA GLY A 81 0.04 9.96 13.92
C GLY A 81 -0.37 11.38 13.51
N LEU A 82 -1.66 11.61 13.33
CA LEU A 82 -2.23 12.93 13.09
C LEU A 82 -3.03 13.40 14.31
N ASP A 83 -2.84 14.68 14.72
CA ASP A 83 -3.67 15.29 15.72
C ASP A 83 -5.08 15.53 15.17
N SER A 84 -6.10 14.91 15.80
CA SER A 84 -7.47 14.99 15.34
C SER A 84 -8.04 16.41 15.42
N ASP A 85 -7.77 17.13 16.49
CA ASP A 85 -8.33 18.46 16.74
C ASP A 85 -7.79 19.48 15.72
N GLU A 86 -6.50 19.35 15.38
CA GLU A 86 -5.87 20.17 14.37
C GLU A 86 -6.35 19.83 12.94
N MET A 87 -6.52 18.53 12.65
CA MET A 87 -6.67 18.04 11.29
C MET A 87 -8.11 18.03 10.77
N LEU A 88 -9.10 17.76 11.63
CA LEU A 88 -10.49 17.52 11.22
C LEU A 88 -11.08 18.61 10.34
N ASN A 89 -10.78 19.88 10.63
CA ASN A 89 -11.33 21.03 9.93
C ASN A 89 -10.46 21.53 8.77
N LYS A 90 -9.27 20.96 8.56
CA LYS A 90 -8.42 21.34 7.41
C LYS A 90 -9.00 20.80 6.11
N SER A 91 -8.97 21.62 5.06
CA SER A 91 -9.26 21.14 3.70
C SER A 91 -8.17 20.17 3.23
N LEU A 92 -8.53 19.13 2.48
CA LEU A 92 -7.57 18.18 1.90
C LEU A 92 -6.53 18.88 1.02
N GLY A 93 -6.92 19.94 0.30
CA GLY A 93 -6.05 20.65 -0.63
C GLY A 93 -4.93 21.48 0.03
N VAL A 94 -4.99 21.72 1.36
CA VAL A 94 -3.94 22.47 2.08
C VAL A 94 -2.98 21.57 2.87
N LEU A 95 -3.18 20.26 2.82
CA LEU A 95 -2.33 19.30 3.52
C LEU A 95 -0.97 19.15 2.84
N SER A 96 0.08 18.94 3.64
CA SER A 96 1.35 18.47 3.09
C SER A 96 1.19 17.08 2.48
N GLY A 97 2.11 16.67 1.59
CA GLY A 97 2.08 15.34 0.99
C GLY A 97 2.01 14.21 2.03
N GLY A 98 2.84 14.29 3.08
CA GLY A 98 2.83 13.32 4.18
C GLY A 98 1.54 13.35 5.00
N GLN A 99 0.96 14.52 5.27
CA GLN A 99 -0.33 14.65 5.95
C GLN A 99 -1.46 14.04 5.11
N LEU A 100 -1.52 14.37 3.83
CA LEU A 100 -2.52 13.80 2.92
C LEU A 100 -2.39 12.27 2.85
N GLN A 101 -1.17 11.76 2.74
CA GLN A 101 -0.92 10.32 2.70
C GLN A 101 -1.41 9.62 3.97
N ARG A 102 -1.16 10.18 5.15
CA ARG A 102 -1.67 9.65 6.43
C ARG A 102 -3.19 9.70 6.51
N VAL A 103 -3.83 10.75 5.98
CA VAL A 103 -5.31 10.83 5.86
C VAL A 103 -5.85 9.74 4.93
N LEU A 104 -5.17 9.44 3.82
CA LEU A 104 -5.55 8.34 2.92
C LEU A 104 -5.39 6.97 3.59
N ILE A 105 -4.36 6.80 4.42
CA ILE A 105 -4.20 5.59 5.22
C ILE A 105 -5.32 5.49 6.25
N ALA A 106 -5.64 6.58 6.96
CA ALA A 106 -6.79 6.62 7.89
C ALA A 106 -8.09 6.22 7.17
N TRP A 107 -8.34 6.77 5.96
CA TRP A 107 -9.46 6.34 5.12
C TRP A 107 -9.45 4.84 4.85
N ALA A 108 -8.29 4.27 4.53
CA ALA A 108 -8.19 2.85 4.19
C ALA A 108 -8.47 1.94 5.40
N ILE A 109 -8.09 2.36 6.63
CA ILE A 109 -8.20 1.54 7.85
C ILE A 109 -9.47 1.79 8.68
N ILE A 110 -10.20 2.87 8.46
CA ILE A 110 -11.35 3.31 9.30
C ILE A 110 -12.43 2.24 9.48
N ASP A 111 -12.56 1.36 8.51
CA ASP A 111 -13.52 0.25 8.53
C ASP A 111 -12.93 -1.06 9.08
N ASN A 112 -11.78 -1.04 9.72
CA ASN A 112 -11.09 -2.21 10.23
C ASN A 112 -10.92 -3.31 9.16
N PRO A 113 -10.18 -3.05 8.06
CA PRO A 113 -9.86 -4.05 7.06
C PRO A 113 -8.92 -5.11 7.65
N ASN A 114 -8.92 -6.31 7.08
CA ASN A 114 -7.92 -7.34 7.38
C ASN A 114 -6.87 -7.52 6.28
N VAL A 115 -7.04 -6.81 5.16
CA VAL A 115 -6.06 -6.68 4.08
C VAL A 115 -5.93 -5.22 3.68
N LEU A 116 -4.71 -4.73 3.57
CA LEU A 116 -4.39 -3.39 3.05
C LEU A 116 -3.59 -3.50 1.77
N LEU A 117 -4.01 -2.77 0.76
CA LEU A 117 -3.29 -2.62 -0.50
C LEU A 117 -2.73 -1.21 -0.59
N PHE A 118 -1.42 -1.10 -0.75
CA PHE A 118 -0.70 0.16 -0.92
C PHE A 118 -0.05 0.23 -2.29
N ASP A 119 -0.50 1.15 -3.12
CA ASP A 119 0.04 1.37 -4.45
C ASP A 119 1.02 2.55 -4.43
N GLU A 120 2.32 2.28 -4.19
CA GLU A 120 3.40 3.28 -4.10
C GLU A 120 3.05 4.46 -3.15
N PRO A 121 2.81 4.21 -1.85
CA PRO A 121 2.18 5.18 -0.95
C PRO A 121 3.02 6.42 -0.68
N THR A 122 4.29 6.44 -1.02
CA THR A 122 5.22 7.53 -0.69
C THR A 122 5.64 8.37 -1.90
N THR A 123 5.02 8.14 -3.05
CA THR A 123 5.30 8.95 -4.24
C THR A 123 4.96 10.43 -4.01
N GLY A 124 5.98 11.29 -3.96
CA GLY A 124 5.84 12.73 -3.72
C GLY A 124 5.86 13.13 -2.24
N VAL A 125 6.27 12.24 -1.37
CA VAL A 125 6.53 12.46 0.06
C VAL A 125 8.03 12.62 0.27
N ASP A 126 8.46 13.45 1.22
CA ASP A 126 9.86 13.58 1.60
C ASP A 126 10.35 12.31 2.35
N LEU A 127 11.69 12.10 2.36
CA LEU A 127 12.29 10.88 2.91
C LEU A 127 11.95 10.63 4.39
N ASP A 128 11.96 11.68 5.22
CA ASP A 128 11.69 11.54 6.65
C ASP A 128 10.22 11.13 6.89
N SER A 129 9.31 11.71 6.13
CA SER A 129 7.88 11.36 6.15
C SER A 129 7.63 9.96 5.59
N GLU A 130 8.40 9.53 4.60
CA GLU A 130 8.33 8.19 4.02
C GLU A 130 8.65 7.11 5.07
N GLU A 131 9.79 7.21 5.73
CA GLU A 131 10.20 6.26 6.77
C GLU A 131 9.19 6.19 7.91
N ALA A 132 8.69 7.36 8.34
CA ALA A 132 7.65 7.45 9.37
C ALA A 132 6.34 6.75 8.97
N ILE A 133 5.95 6.79 7.69
CA ILE A 133 4.79 6.08 7.17
C ILE A 133 5.01 4.55 7.26
N TYR A 134 6.16 4.05 6.81
CA TYR A 134 6.42 2.60 6.85
C TYR A 134 6.52 2.06 8.28
N LYS A 135 7.13 2.81 9.18
CA LYS A 135 7.18 2.47 10.61
C LYS A 135 5.77 2.36 11.19
N MET A 136 4.92 3.36 10.93
CA MET A 136 3.52 3.35 11.34
C MET A 136 2.76 2.14 10.77
N LEU A 137 2.98 1.78 9.51
CA LEU A 137 2.37 0.60 8.89
C LEU A 137 2.80 -0.70 9.58
N SER A 138 4.07 -0.82 9.96
CA SER A 138 4.57 -1.96 10.73
C SER A 138 3.89 -2.06 12.10
N GLU A 139 3.75 -0.93 12.80
CA GLU A 139 3.02 -0.90 14.08
C GLU A 139 1.54 -1.26 13.93
N LEU A 140 0.86 -0.79 12.88
CA LEU A 140 -0.52 -1.18 12.58
C LEU A 140 -0.64 -2.68 12.29
N LYS A 141 0.30 -3.24 11.52
CA LYS A 141 0.33 -4.68 11.23
C LYS A 141 0.42 -5.49 12.52
N GLU A 142 1.35 -5.15 13.41
CA GLU A 142 1.56 -5.87 14.67
C GLU A 142 0.34 -5.80 15.60
N LYS A 143 -0.28 -4.62 15.72
CA LYS A 143 -1.44 -4.41 16.62
C LYS A 143 -2.73 -5.08 16.14
N SER A 144 -2.93 -5.20 14.83
CA SER A 144 -4.21 -5.57 14.24
C SER A 144 -4.17 -6.84 13.39
N GLU A 145 -3.02 -7.52 13.30
CA GLU A 145 -2.80 -8.71 12.43
C GLU A 145 -3.22 -8.48 10.97
N ILE A 146 -3.12 -7.24 10.48
CA ILE A 146 -3.47 -6.88 9.11
C ILE A 146 -2.44 -7.45 8.14
N THR A 147 -2.91 -8.03 7.05
CA THR A 147 -2.05 -8.43 5.93
C THR A 147 -1.87 -7.24 5.00
N ILE A 148 -0.61 -6.89 4.69
CA ILE A 148 -0.28 -5.74 3.85
C ILE A 148 0.29 -6.22 2.50
N LEU A 149 -0.26 -5.72 1.41
CA LEU A 149 0.33 -5.84 0.08
C LEU A 149 0.81 -4.45 -0.34
N LEU A 150 2.10 -4.31 -0.58
CA LEU A 150 2.76 -3.04 -0.85
C LEU A 150 3.44 -3.06 -2.21
N ILE A 151 3.06 -2.17 -3.11
CA ILE A 151 3.83 -1.91 -4.32
C ILE A 151 4.90 -0.87 -3.96
N SER A 152 6.16 -1.22 -4.17
CA SER A 152 7.30 -0.31 -4.01
C SER A 152 8.38 -0.61 -5.05
N HIS A 153 9.13 0.41 -5.40
CA HIS A 153 10.34 0.30 -6.21
C HIS A 153 11.61 0.56 -5.38
N ASP A 154 11.47 0.90 -4.11
CA ASP A 154 12.59 1.10 -3.20
C ASP A 154 13.02 -0.23 -2.57
N ILE A 155 14.28 -0.61 -2.84
CA ILE A 155 14.89 -1.87 -2.38
C ILE A 155 15.02 -1.90 -0.86
N HIS A 156 15.32 -0.76 -0.23
CA HIS A 156 15.48 -0.66 1.23
C HIS A 156 14.13 -0.88 1.92
N ILE A 157 13.09 -0.25 1.41
CA ILE A 157 11.73 -0.42 1.92
C ILE A 157 11.29 -1.88 1.81
N VAL A 158 11.53 -2.52 0.66
CA VAL A 158 11.19 -3.93 0.47
C VAL A 158 11.93 -4.82 1.46
N ARG A 159 13.24 -4.60 1.65
CA ARG A 159 14.07 -5.38 2.58
C ARG A 159 13.62 -5.24 4.03
N ASP A 160 13.35 -3.99 4.48
CA ASP A 160 13.21 -3.66 5.89
C ASP A 160 11.77 -3.74 6.39
N TYR A 161 10.79 -3.53 5.50
CA TYR A 161 9.37 -3.47 5.87
C TYR A 161 8.49 -4.58 5.29
N SER A 162 9.09 -5.59 4.63
CA SER A 162 8.33 -6.72 4.08
C SER A 162 8.85 -8.05 4.55
N ASP A 163 7.95 -9.03 4.69
CA ASP A 163 8.30 -10.42 5.00
C ASP A 163 8.63 -11.19 3.73
N TYR A 164 7.82 -10.97 2.69
CA TYR A 164 7.95 -11.63 1.38
C TYR A 164 7.96 -10.60 0.26
N MET A 165 8.46 -11.00 -0.89
CA MET A 165 8.33 -10.23 -2.11
C MET A 165 7.80 -11.07 -3.27
N LEU A 166 7.02 -10.41 -4.12
CA LEU A 166 6.58 -10.90 -5.42
C LEU A 166 7.16 -9.97 -6.49
N SER A 167 8.05 -10.50 -7.31
CA SER A 167 8.54 -9.80 -8.48
C SER A 167 7.63 -10.08 -9.66
N ILE A 168 7.19 -9.02 -10.33
CA ILE A 168 6.44 -9.10 -11.58
C ILE A 168 7.25 -8.40 -12.67
N ASN A 169 7.70 -9.20 -13.64
CA ASN A 169 8.31 -8.68 -14.85
C ASN A 169 7.76 -9.51 -16.02
N LYS A 170 7.13 -8.89 -16.99
CA LYS A 170 6.41 -9.44 -18.18
C LYS A 170 6.53 -10.95 -18.41
N CYS A 171 7.74 -11.51 -18.32
CA CYS A 171 8.06 -12.90 -18.64
C CYS A 171 8.54 -13.73 -17.46
N LYS A 172 8.86 -13.10 -16.33
CA LYS A 172 9.39 -13.78 -15.16
C LYS A 172 8.70 -13.27 -13.90
N THR A 173 8.33 -14.20 -13.03
CA THR A 173 7.83 -13.90 -11.69
C THR A 173 8.70 -14.64 -10.69
N PHE A 174 8.99 -13.98 -9.58
CA PHE A 174 9.66 -14.59 -8.43
C PHE A 174 8.82 -14.33 -7.18
N PHE A 175 8.71 -15.31 -6.33
CA PHE A 175 8.12 -15.18 -5.00
C PHE A 175 9.04 -15.79 -3.97
N GLY A 176 9.37 -15.06 -2.92
CA GLY A 176 10.28 -15.50 -1.86
C GLY A 176 10.39 -14.50 -0.71
N GLU A 177 11.33 -14.71 0.18
CA GLU A 177 11.63 -13.78 1.28
C GLU A 177 12.12 -12.43 0.73
N SER A 178 11.70 -11.34 1.37
CA SER A 178 12.03 -9.97 0.94
C SER A 178 13.53 -9.68 0.94
N LYS A 179 14.29 -10.28 1.85
CA LYS A 179 15.76 -10.14 1.94
C LYS A 179 16.50 -10.58 0.67
N ALA A 180 15.91 -11.46 -0.12
CA ALA A 180 16.46 -11.88 -1.40
C ALA A 180 16.61 -10.72 -2.41
N ILE A 181 15.90 -9.58 -2.21
CA ILE A 181 16.03 -8.37 -3.05
C ILE A 181 17.46 -7.81 -3.06
N MET A 182 18.27 -8.14 -2.05
CA MET A 182 19.67 -7.69 -1.96
C MET A 182 20.61 -8.47 -2.87
N ASP A 183 20.18 -9.58 -3.47
CA ASP A 183 20.97 -10.35 -4.43
C ASP A 183 21.07 -9.57 -5.77
N PRO A 184 22.29 -9.19 -6.22
CA PRO A 184 22.48 -8.45 -7.45
C PRO A 184 21.97 -9.18 -8.70
N ASP A 185 22.05 -10.50 -8.73
CA ASP A 185 21.57 -11.29 -9.86
C ASP A 185 20.04 -11.31 -9.91
N LEU A 186 19.39 -11.38 -8.76
CA LEU A 186 17.95 -11.25 -8.67
C LEU A 186 17.48 -9.83 -9.05
N GLN A 187 18.20 -8.77 -8.63
CA GLN A 187 17.89 -7.40 -9.05
C GLN A 187 17.96 -7.23 -10.57
N ARG A 188 18.97 -7.82 -11.21
CA ARG A 188 19.07 -7.83 -12.69
C ARG A 188 17.89 -8.54 -13.35
N ILE A 189 17.41 -9.61 -12.75
CA ILE A 189 16.21 -10.34 -13.23
C ILE A 189 14.94 -9.49 -13.05
N ILE A 190 14.81 -8.80 -11.93
CA ILE A 190 13.63 -8.00 -11.59
C ILE A 190 13.56 -6.72 -12.44
N TYR A 191 14.67 -5.98 -12.52
CA TYR A 191 14.72 -4.63 -13.12
C TYR A 191 15.42 -4.58 -14.48
N GLY A 192 16.14 -5.64 -14.87
CA GLY A 192 16.75 -5.74 -16.19
C GLY A 192 15.71 -5.79 -17.30
N GLU A 193 16.11 -5.38 -18.51
CA GLU A 193 15.25 -5.51 -19.69
C GLU A 193 14.88 -6.97 -19.89
N ALA A 194 13.58 -7.27 -19.77
CA ALA A 194 13.07 -8.60 -20.04
C ALA A 194 13.07 -8.84 -21.53
N VAL A 195 14.13 -9.46 -22.03
CA VAL A 195 14.10 -10.08 -23.37
C VAL A 195 13.22 -11.32 -23.25
N CYS A 196 11.95 -11.17 -23.57
CA CYS A 196 11.06 -12.32 -23.75
C CYS A 196 11.49 -13.01 -25.05
N MET A 197 12.24 -14.10 -24.94
CA MET A 197 12.42 -14.99 -26.10
C MET A 197 11.02 -15.61 -26.42
N ALA A 198 10.57 -15.35 -27.62
CA ALA A 198 9.33 -15.90 -28.18
C ALA A 198 9.41 -17.42 -28.33
#